data_e1286274794f0444c2b2e7fa22faaf8c
#
_entry.id   e1286274794f0444c2b2e7fa22faaf8c
#
_cell.length_a   1.000
_cell.length_b   1.000
_cell.length_c   1.000
_cell.angle_alpha   90.00
_cell.angle_beta   90.00
_cell.angle_gamma   90.00
#
_symmetry.space_group_name_H-M   'P 1'
#
loop_
_entity.id
_entity.type
_entity.pdbx_description
1 polymer ?
#
loop_
_entity_poly.entity_id
_entity_poly.type
_entity_poly.pdbx_seq_one_letter_code
_entity_poly.pdbx_strand_id
1 'polypeptide(L)'
;MYHCPVVRALDAESRTKGEAVPDPTRVRVRATDPVSEAGVASQLRIQHDLEILSSDSPARPDVVVLVADRVDERTAAGIRATRDSGGPRVVLVVGSVDGVGVLAAVEAGVAAIVRRCEATRDRLSTAIRAAATGDGHLPPDLLGRLLQQVGDAQRKAAAPTGLTFGGLTQRELTVLRLIAEGYSTSEIATRMAYSERTIKNSIHDLVSRFHLRNRTQAVAFAVRQGLI
;
A
#
# COMPACT_ATOMS: atom_id res chain seq x y z
N MET A 1 -13.02 -82.85 -12.64
CA MET A 1 -12.45 -82.57 -11.31
C MET A 1 -11.65 -81.24 -11.42
N TYR A 2 -11.90 -80.37 -10.52
CA TYR A 2 -11.39 -79.01 -10.32
C TYR A 2 -12.10 -77.88 -11.05
N HIS A 3 -13.02 -77.40 -10.31
CA HIS A 3 -13.66 -76.09 -10.24
C HIS A 3 -12.62 -74.98 -9.96
N CYS A 4 -12.68 -73.94 -10.71
CA CYS A 4 -12.09 -72.70 -10.27
C CYS A 4 -13.04 -71.57 -10.61
N PRO A 5 -13.63 -70.92 -9.58
CA PRO A 5 -14.45 -69.75 -9.76
C PRO A 5 -13.61 -68.50 -9.41
N VAL A 6 -13.29 -67.63 -10.35
CA VAL A 6 -12.96 -66.28 -10.09
C VAL A 6 -13.16 -65.45 -11.36
N VAL A 7 -14.36 -65.00 -11.62
CA VAL A 7 -14.62 -63.80 -12.41
C VAL A 7 -15.81 -63.09 -11.77
N ARG A 8 -15.55 -62.31 -10.74
CA ARG A 8 -16.51 -61.32 -10.25
C ARG A 8 -15.73 -60.27 -9.48
N ALA A 9 -15.84 -59.04 -9.93
CA ALA A 9 -15.44 -57.80 -9.28
C ALA A 9 -14.38 -56.98 -10.03
N LEU A 10 -14.77 -56.39 -11.13
CA LEU A 10 -14.11 -55.18 -11.69
C LEU A 10 -15.15 -54.28 -12.37
N ASP A 11 -16.25 -53.99 -11.67
CA ASP A 11 -17.21 -52.97 -12.07
C ASP A 11 -17.71 -52.22 -10.84
N ALA A 12 -16.84 -51.49 -10.20
CA ALA A 12 -17.22 -50.44 -9.28
C ALA A 12 -15.98 -49.63 -8.94
N GLU A 13 -15.97 -48.39 -9.37
CA GLU A 13 -15.14 -47.30 -8.93
C GLU A 13 -14.41 -46.51 -10.02
N SER A 14 -15.15 -46.20 -11.08
CA SER A 14 -14.86 -44.96 -11.84
C SER A 14 -15.86 -43.89 -11.44
N ARG A 15 -15.93 -43.60 -10.15
CA ARG A 15 -16.46 -42.30 -9.73
C ARG A 15 -15.37 -41.30 -10.05
N THR A 16 -15.45 -40.71 -11.23
CA THR A 16 -14.83 -39.44 -11.56
C THR A 16 -15.09 -38.49 -10.38
N LYS A 17 -14.01 -38.21 -9.68
CA LYS A 17 -13.93 -37.15 -8.67
C LYS A 17 -14.33 -35.85 -9.42
N GLY A 18 -15.60 -35.47 -9.32
CA GLY A 18 -16.08 -34.22 -9.85
C GLY A 18 -15.19 -33.14 -9.24
N GLU A 19 -14.43 -32.48 -10.08
CA GLU A 19 -13.69 -31.31 -9.76
C GLU A 19 -14.75 -30.30 -9.24
N ALA A 20 -14.79 -30.10 -7.92
CA ALA A 20 -15.67 -29.12 -7.31
C ALA A 20 -15.29 -27.78 -7.92
N VAL A 21 -16.15 -27.25 -8.78
CA VAL A 21 -16.00 -25.88 -9.27
C VAL A 21 -15.98 -25.01 -8.01
N PRO A 22 -14.89 -24.28 -7.74
CA PRO A 22 -14.83 -23.45 -6.54
C PRO A 22 -15.98 -22.43 -6.59
N ASP A 23 -16.61 -22.21 -5.45
CA ASP A 23 -17.67 -21.21 -5.34
C ASP A 23 -17.19 -19.87 -5.90
N PRO A 24 -18.00 -19.16 -6.69
CA PRO A 24 -17.60 -17.88 -7.28
C PRO A 24 -17.28 -16.85 -6.19
N THR A 25 -16.20 -16.12 -6.37
CA THR A 25 -15.82 -15.05 -5.45
C THR A 25 -16.84 -13.92 -5.51
N ARG A 26 -17.46 -13.61 -4.38
CA ARG A 26 -18.48 -12.55 -4.27
C ARG A 26 -17.82 -11.18 -4.19
N VAL A 27 -18.13 -10.33 -5.17
CA VAL A 27 -17.49 -9.03 -5.33
C VAL A 27 -18.55 -7.94 -5.25
N ARG A 28 -18.29 -6.91 -4.46
CA ARG A 28 -19.08 -5.67 -4.45
C ARG A 28 -18.24 -4.51 -4.97
N VAL A 29 -18.75 -3.81 -5.96
CA VAL A 29 -18.13 -2.59 -6.49
C VAL A 29 -18.70 -1.39 -5.76
N ARG A 30 -17.84 -0.45 -5.37
CA ARG A 30 -18.21 0.86 -4.82
C ARG A 30 -17.38 1.93 -5.48
N ALA A 31 -17.98 2.99 -5.92
CA ALA A 31 -17.29 4.14 -6.51
C ALA A 31 -17.84 5.45 -5.95
N THR A 32 -17.09 6.52 -6.13
CA THR A 32 -17.53 7.89 -5.82
C THR A 32 -18.60 8.39 -6.78
N ASP A 33 -18.64 7.81 -7.99
CA ASP A 33 -19.64 8.12 -9.01
C ASP A 33 -20.29 6.86 -9.59
N PRO A 34 -21.59 6.93 -9.96
CA PRO A 34 -22.33 5.77 -10.47
C PRO A 34 -21.82 5.23 -11.80
N VAL A 35 -21.20 6.07 -12.65
CA VAL A 35 -20.70 5.67 -13.97
C VAL A 35 -19.49 4.75 -13.81
N SER A 36 -18.55 5.13 -12.94
CA SER A 36 -17.39 4.27 -12.61
C SER A 36 -17.82 2.97 -11.96
N GLU A 37 -18.82 2.99 -11.07
CA GLU A 37 -19.36 1.77 -10.45
C GLU A 37 -19.95 0.82 -11.50
N ALA A 38 -20.84 1.32 -12.35
CA ALA A 38 -21.45 0.54 -13.41
C ALA A 38 -20.42 0.03 -14.43
N GLY A 39 -19.43 0.86 -14.78
CA GLY A 39 -18.39 0.51 -15.72
C GLY A 39 -17.54 -0.67 -15.23
N VAL A 40 -17.04 -0.62 -13.98
CA VAL A 40 -16.27 -1.70 -13.37
C VAL A 40 -17.12 -2.95 -13.20
N ALA A 41 -18.35 -2.82 -12.69
CA ALA A 41 -19.26 -3.95 -12.52
C ALA A 41 -19.56 -4.64 -13.86
N SER A 42 -19.78 -3.89 -14.94
CA SER A 42 -20.00 -4.43 -16.29
C SER A 42 -18.81 -5.23 -16.81
N GLN A 43 -17.58 -4.76 -16.59
CA GLN A 43 -16.37 -5.48 -16.98
C GLN A 43 -16.22 -6.82 -16.24
N LEU A 44 -16.60 -6.87 -14.97
CA LEU A 44 -16.44 -8.06 -14.13
C LEU A 44 -17.52 -9.11 -14.33
N ARG A 45 -18.76 -8.73 -14.72
CA ARG A 45 -19.89 -9.65 -14.91
C ARG A 45 -19.66 -10.75 -15.95
N ILE A 46 -18.68 -10.58 -16.83
CA ILE A 46 -18.35 -11.56 -17.89
C ILE A 46 -17.48 -12.70 -17.34
N GLN A 47 -16.95 -12.56 -16.13
CA GLN A 47 -16.12 -13.58 -15.49
C GLN A 47 -17.00 -14.58 -14.75
N HIS A 48 -16.93 -15.85 -15.13
CA HIS A 48 -17.77 -16.92 -14.56
C HIS A 48 -17.40 -17.29 -13.11
N ASP A 49 -16.20 -16.96 -12.69
CA ASP A 49 -15.67 -17.21 -11.35
C ASP A 49 -15.91 -16.05 -10.37
N LEU A 50 -16.58 -14.98 -10.82
CA LEU A 50 -16.92 -13.83 -10.00
C LEU A 50 -18.44 -13.63 -9.95
N GLU A 51 -18.99 -13.46 -8.75
CA GLU A 51 -20.38 -13.06 -8.52
C GLU A 51 -20.44 -11.60 -8.12
N ILE A 52 -21.01 -10.75 -8.97
CA ILE A 52 -21.09 -9.32 -8.70
C ILE A 52 -22.37 -9.02 -7.91
N LEU A 53 -22.20 -8.70 -6.63
CA LEU A 53 -23.30 -8.33 -5.75
C LEU A 53 -23.79 -6.92 -6.06
N SER A 54 -25.13 -6.73 -6.06
CA SER A 54 -25.72 -5.40 -6.13
C SER A 54 -25.44 -4.62 -4.83
N SER A 55 -25.52 -3.28 -4.92
CA SER A 55 -25.31 -2.39 -3.75
C SER A 55 -26.25 -2.73 -2.59
N ASP A 56 -27.48 -3.16 -2.88
CA ASP A 56 -28.54 -3.45 -1.91
C ASP A 56 -28.57 -4.93 -1.47
N SER A 57 -27.69 -5.77 -2.03
CA SER A 57 -27.66 -7.19 -1.67
C SER A 57 -27.27 -7.37 -0.19
N PRO A 58 -28.02 -8.17 0.60
CA PRO A 58 -27.64 -8.50 1.98
C PRO A 58 -26.47 -9.46 2.06
N ALA A 59 -26.08 -10.08 0.94
CA ALA A 59 -24.96 -11.03 0.90
C ALA A 59 -23.64 -10.35 1.25
N ARG A 60 -22.82 -11.03 2.06
CA ARG A 60 -21.47 -10.55 2.39
C ARG A 60 -20.55 -10.74 1.19
N PRO A 61 -19.87 -9.70 0.70
CA PRO A 61 -18.82 -9.85 -0.32
C PRO A 61 -17.56 -10.47 0.30
N ASP A 62 -16.81 -11.20 -0.51
CA ASP A 62 -15.46 -11.67 -0.17
C ASP A 62 -14.43 -10.59 -0.49
N VAL A 63 -14.70 -9.81 -1.57
CA VAL A 63 -13.87 -8.69 -2.01
C VAL A 63 -14.73 -7.46 -2.29
N VAL A 64 -14.27 -6.30 -1.86
CA VAL A 64 -14.81 -4.99 -2.24
C VAL A 64 -13.85 -4.30 -3.20
N VAL A 65 -14.32 -3.95 -4.38
CA VAL A 65 -13.61 -3.10 -5.32
C VAL A 65 -14.01 -1.65 -5.07
N LEU A 66 -13.10 -0.86 -4.54
CA LEU A 66 -13.31 0.56 -4.28
C LEU A 66 -12.67 1.39 -5.41
N VAL A 67 -13.48 2.23 -6.08
CA VAL A 67 -13.00 3.12 -7.14
C VAL A 67 -12.92 4.54 -6.60
N ALA A 68 -11.75 5.16 -6.68
CA ALA A 68 -11.51 6.53 -6.23
C ALA A 68 -10.59 7.29 -7.20
N ASP A 69 -10.66 8.61 -7.21
CA ASP A 69 -9.76 9.42 -8.04
C ASP A 69 -8.35 9.49 -7.47
N ARG A 70 -8.24 9.60 -6.15
CA ARG A 70 -6.99 9.62 -5.39
C ARG A 70 -7.18 8.97 -4.02
N VAL A 71 -6.08 8.69 -3.36
CA VAL A 71 -6.10 8.22 -1.97
C VAL A 71 -6.02 9.44 -1.05
N ASP A 72 -7.15 9.81 -0.51
CA ASP A 72 -7.29 10.85 0.51
C ASP A 72 -7.72 10.22 1.85
N GLU A 73 -7.83 11.03 2.90
CA GLU A 73 -8.23 10.55 4.23
C GLU A 73 -9.64 9.92 4.23
N ARG A 74 -10.55 10.42 3.40
CA ARG A 74 -11.90 9.85 3.24
C ARG A 74 -11.83 8.45 2.65
N THR A 75 -11.03 8.26 1.60
CA THR A 75 -10.79 6.96 0.97
C THR A 75 -10.14 5.99 1.96
N ALA A 76 -9.09 6.42 2.67
CA ALA A 76 -8.43 5.62 3.68
C ALA A 76 -9.37 5.24 4.85
N ALA A 77 -10.19 6.17 5.33
CA ALA A 77 -11.19 5.90 6.37
C ALA A 77 -12.24 4.88 5.88
N GLY A 78 -12.71 5.00 4.64
CA GLY A 78 -13.64 4.04 4.04
C GLY A 78 -13.07 2.62 3.93
N ILE A 79 -11.78 2.51 3.61
CA ILE A 79 -11.07 1.23 3.56
C ILE A 79 -10.98 0.62 4.96
N ARG A 80 -10.53 1.39 5.97
CA ARG A 80 -10.47 0.95 7.38
C ARG A 80 -11.82 0.47 7.88
N ALA A 81 -12.88 1.25 7.69
CA ALA A 81 -14.23 0.88 8.10
C ALA A 81 -14.76 -0.41 7.44
N THR A 82 -14.34 -0.69 6.20
CA THR A 82 -14.69 -1.93 5.51
C THR A 82 -13.98 -3.13 6.14
N ARG A 83 -12.80 -2.95 6.71
CA ARG A 83 -11.95 -3.99 7.27
C ARG A 83 -12.19 -4.28 8.75
N ASP A 84 -12.49 -3.26 9.56
CA ASP A 84 -12.60 -3.34 11.04
C ASP A 84 -13.64 -4.35 11.56
N SER A 85 -14.55 -4.79 10.70
CA SER A 85 -15.57 -5.79 11.05
C SER A 85 -15.18 -7.24 10.70
N GLY A 86 -13.90 -7.57 10.54
CA GLY A 86 -13.50 -8.84 9.92
C GLY A 86 -14.01 -8.92 8.48
N GLY A 87 -14.03 -7.78 7.83
CA GLY A 87 -14.70 -7.52 6.57
C GLY A 87 -13.96 -8.06 5.35
N PRO A 88 -14.54 -7.83 4.18
CA PRO A 88 -14.01 -8.29 2.89
C PRO A 88 -12.64 -7.67 2.59
N ARG A 89 -11.88 -8.33 1.74
CA ARG A 89 -10.63 -7.78 1.19
C ARG A 89 -10.93 -6.58 0.29
N VAL A 90 -10.07 -5.59 0.30
CA VAL A 90 -10.29 -4.38 -0.50
C VAL A 90 -9.30 -4.33 -1.66
N VAL A 91 -9.85 -4.20 -2.88
CA VAL A 91 -9.09 -3.88 -4.11
C VAL A 91 -9.38 -2.42 -4.44
N LEU A 92 -8.34 -1.60 -4.53
CA LEU A 92 -8.46 -0.18 -4.83
C LEU A 92 -8.18 0.08 -6.31
N VAL A 93 -9.14 0.66 -7.01
CA VAL A 93 -8.95 1.21 -8.36
C VAL A 93 -8.81 2.72 -8.24
N VAL A 94 -7.64 3.26 -8.59
CA VAL A 94 -7.32 4.66 -8.36
C VAL A 94 -6.86 5.37 -9.63
N GLY A 95 -7.30 6.63 -9.82
CA GLY A 95 -6.91 7.46 -10.96
C GLY A 95 -5.45 7.87 -10.88
N SER A 96 -5.04 8.41 -9.74
CA SER A 96 -3.65 8.78 -9.47
C SER A 96 -3.28 8.46 -8.03
N VAL A 97 -2.06 7.98 -7.82
CA VAL A 97 -1.52 7.69 -6.49
C VAL A 97 -0.03 8.03 -6.45
N ASP A 98 0.37 8.77 -5.45
CA ASP A 98 1.77 9.06 -5.12
C ASP A 98 2.29 8.09 -4.04
N GLY A 99 3.55 8.22 -3.66
CA GLY A 99 4.14 7.35 -2.64
C GLY A 99 3.44 7.44 -1.29
N VAL A 100 2.98 8.61 -0.88
CA VAL A 100 2.26 8.83 0.40
C VAL A 100 0.90 8.15 0.35
N GLY A 101 0.18 8.30 -0.76
CA GLY A 101 -1.10 7.63 -0.98
C GLY A 101 -1.00 6.11 -1.02
N VAL A 102 0.07 5.55 -1.61
CA VAL A 102 0.32 4.10 -1.57
C VAL A 102 0.49 3.61 -0.12
N LEU A 103 1.32 4.29 0.65
CA LEU A 103 1.54 3.93 2.06
C LEU A 103 0.24 4.01 2.84
N ALA A 104 -0.51 5.10 2.72
CA ALA A 104 -1.80 5.28 3.38
C ALA A 104 -2.82 4.20 3.00
N ALA A 105 -2.87 3.79 1.72
CA ALA A 105 -3.74 2.71 1.26
C ALA A 105 -3.35 1.35 1.87
N VAL A 106 -2.05 1.05 1.91
CA VAL A 106 -1.53 -0.20 2.51
C VAL A 106 -1.77 -0.22 4.02
N GLU A 107 -1.51 0.87 4.72
CA GLU A 107 -1.81 1.02 6.16
C GLU A 107 -3.30 0.89 6.47
N ALA A 108 -4.16 1.41 5.58
CA ALA A 108 -5.61 1.23 5.68
C ALA A 108 -6.04 -0.21 5.41
N GLY A 109 -5.17 -1.06 4.83
CA GLY A 109 -5.38 -2.49 4.63
C GLY A 109 -5.88 -2.88 3.24
N VAL A 110 -5.55 -2.13 2.21
CA VAL A 110 -5.78 -2.52 0.81
C VAL A 110 -4.98 -3.78 0.49
N ALA A 111 -5.64 -4.77 -0.12
CA ALA A 111 -5.00 -6.00 -0.58
C ALA A 111 -4.39 -5.85 -1.98
N ALA A 112 -5.02 -5.06 -2.86
CA ALA A 112 -4.52 -4.84 -4.20
C ALA A 112 -4.80 -3.41 -4.69
N ILE A 113 -3.89 -2.85 -5.50
CA ILE A 113 -4.06 -1.55 -6.15
C ILE A 113 -3.97 -1.73 -7.67
N VAL A 114 -4.94 -1.18 -8.38
CA VAL A 114 -4.98 -1.12 -9.85
C VAL A 114 -5.14 0.33 -10.28
N ARG A 115 -4.33 0.79 -11.24
CA ARG A 115 -4.54 2.12 -11.83
C ARG A 115 -5.77 2.13 -12.72
N ARG A 116 -6.57 3.19 -12.65
CA ARG A 116 -7.78 3.32 -13.48
C ARG A 116 -7.48 3.21 -14.98
N CYS A 117 -6.37 3.79 -15.45
CA CYS A 117 -5.95 3.69 -16.85
C CYS A 117 -5.53 2.27 -17.27
N GLU A 118 -5.24 1.40 -16.33
CA GLU A 118 -4.85 0.00 -16.55
C GLU A 118 -5.96 -0.98 -16.11
N ALA A 119 -7.10 -0.50 -15.66
CA ALA A 119 -8.20 -1.28 -15.11
C ALA A 119 -8.98 -2.04 -16.21
N THR A 120 -8.25 -2.90 -16.93
CA THR A 120 -8.84 -3.86 -17.86
C THR A 120 -9.49 -5.02 -17.10
N ARG A 121 -10.40 -5.73 -17.76
CA ARG A 121 -11.05 -6.93 -17.21
C ARG A 121 -10.04 -7.89 -16.58
N ASP A 122 -8.98 -8.22 -17.31
CA ASP A 122 -7.99 -9.22 -16.89
C ASP A 122 -7.18 -8.74 -15.68
N ARG A 123 -6.79 -7.46 -15.66
CA ARG A 123 -6.10 -6.86 -14.53
C ARG A 123 -6.96 -6.81 -13.27
N LEU A 124 -8.23 -6.42 -13.43
CA LEU A 124 -9.19 -6.39 -12.33
C LEU A 124 -9.45 -7.80 -11.76
N SER A 125 -9.71 -8.78 -12.61
CA SER A 125 -9.97 -10.16 -12.18
C SER A 125 -8.73 -10.78 -11.51
N THR A 126 -7.52 -10.53 -12.03
CA THR A 126 -6.27 -10.97 -11.40
C THR A 126 -6.09 -10.36 -10.01
N ALA A 127 -6.32 -9.05 -9.88
CA ALA A 127 -6.21 -8.36 -8.59
C ALA A 127 -7.25 -8.85 -7.57
N ILE A 128 -8.48 -9.13 -8.03
CA ILE A 128 -9.56 -9.67 -7.19
C ILE A 128 -9.23 -11.08 -6.71
N ARG A 129 -8.76 -11.97 -7.59
CA ARG A 129 -8.35 -13.33 -7.21
C ARG A 129 -7.19 -13.32 -6.21
N ALA A 130 -6.15 -12.52 -6.48
CA ALA A 130 -5.04 -12.36 -5.54
C ALA A 130 -5.52 -11.84 -4.18
N ALA A 131 -6.41 -10.85 -4.17
CA ALA A 131 -6.99 -10.36 -2.93
C ALA A 131 -7.81 -11.44 -2.20
N ALA A 132 -8.62 -12.23 -2.91
CA ALA A 132 -9.44 -13.29 -2.32
C ALA A 132 -8.60 -14.38 -1.64
N THR A 133 -7.47 -14.78 -2.25
CA THR A 133 -6.53 -15.75 -1.67
C THR A 133 -5.66 -15.17 -0.55
N GLY A 134 -5.66 -13.85 -0.39
CA GLY A 134 -4.85 -13.15 0.62
C GLY A 134 -3.49 -12.70 0.09
N ASP A 135 -3.23 -12.90 -1.21
CA ASP A 135 -2.03 -12.39 -1.86
C ASP A 135 -2.17 -10.89 -2.13
N GLY A 136 -1.09 -10.15 -1.89
CA GLY A 136 -1.04 -8.75 -2.23
C GLY A 136 -0.76 -8.55 -3.73
N HIS A 137 -1.46 -7.60 -4.37
CA HIS A 137 -1.17 -7.22 -5.76
C HIS A 137 -0.96 -5.72 -5.89
N LEU A 138 0.30 -5.33 -6.15
CA LEU A 138 0.69 -3.94 -6.37
C LEU A 138 1.41 -3.82 -7.71
N PRO A 139 1.16 -2.77 -8.51
CA PRO A 139 1.98 -2.44 -9.65
C PRO A 139 3.47 -2.32 -9.25
N PRO A 140 4.42 -2.81 -10.07
CA PRO A 140 5.85 -2.85 -9.70
C PRO A 140 6.45 -1.51 -9.31
N ASP A 141 6.02 -0.43 -9.97
CA ASP A 141 6.48 0.93 -9.65
C ASP A 141 5.93 1.45 -8.32
N LEU A 142 4.69 1.07 -7.96
CA LEU A 142 4.10 1.40 -6.65
C LEU A 142 4.76 0.59 -5.54
N LEU A 143 5.13 -0.66 -5.81
CA LEU A 143 5.90 -1.47 -4.88
C LEU A 143 7.28 -0.85 -4.62
N GLY A 144 7.98 -0.40 -5.68
CA GLY A 144 9.25 0.31 -5.54
C GLY A 144 9.15 1.57 -4.67
N ARG A 145 8.09 2.37 -4.87
CA ARG A 145 7.81 3.56 -4.05
C ARG A 145 7.51 3.20 -2.59
N LEU A 146 6.73 2.15 -2.35
CA LEU A 146 6.42 1.68 -1.01
C LEU A 146 7.70 1.25 -0.27
N LEU A 147 8.55 0.45 -0.92
CA LEU A 147 9.82 0.01 -0.35
C LEU A 147 10.75 1.20 -0.03
N GLN A 148 10.81 2.20 -0.89
CA GLN A 148 11.56 3.42 -0.61
C GLN A 148 11.00 4.15 0.61
N GLN A 149 9.69 4.32 0.72
CA GLN A 149 9.06 5.00 1.86
C GLN A 149 9.23 4.24 3.17
N VAL A 150 9.06 2.92 3.16
CA VAL A 150 9.32 2.07 4.33
C VAL A 150 10.80 2.16 4.73
N GLY A 151 11.72 2.12 3.77
CA GLY A 151 13.15 2.30 4.02
C GLY A 151 13.49 3.69 4.60
N ASP A 152 12.82 4.74 4.15
CA ASP A 152 12.99 6.10 4.69
C ASP A 152 12.39 6.23 6.10
N ALA A 153 11.22 5.64 6.32
CA ALA A 153 10.59 5.59 7.64
C ALA A 153 11.45 4.81 8.65
N GLN A 154 11.99 3.66 8.25
CA GLN A 154 12.90 2.88 9.08
C GLN A 154 14.22 3.62 9.35
N ARG A 155 14.79 4.31 8.36
CA ARG A 155 15.98 5.15 8.57
C ARG A 155 15.69 6.31 9.51
N LYS A 156 14.49 6.90 9.45
CA LYS A 156 14.04 7.93 10.41
C LYS A 156 13.80 7.36 11.81
N ALA A 157 13.29 6.12 11.89
CA ALA A 157 13.05 5.42 13.15
C ALA A 157 14.32 4.79 13.75
N ALA A 158 15.24 4.33 12.91
CA ALA A 158 16.54 3.78 13.31
C ALA A 158 17.62 4.84 13.57
N ALA A 159 17.34 6.12 13.26
CA ALA A 159 18.09 7.19 13.88
C ALA A 159 17.93 7.03 15.40
N PRO A 160 19.03 6.89 16.16
CA PRO A 160 18.95 6.66 17.59
C PRO A 160 18.00 7.70 18.17
N THR A 161 17.05 7.28 18.97
CA THR A 161 16.12 8.09 19.76
C THR A 161 16.94 8.91 20.77
N GLY A 162 17.77 9.80 20.24
CA GLY A 162 18.43 10.84 20.97
C GLY A 162 17.39 11.91 21.22
N LEU A 163 17.15 12.16 22.49
CA LEU A 163 16.37 13.22 23.08
C LEU A 163 16.15 14.39 22.10
N THR A 164 14.89 14.61 21.68
CA THR A 164 14.50 15.77 20.87
C THR A 164 14.54 17.00 21.76
N PHE A 165 15.61 17.76 21.71
CA PHE A 165 15.64 19.10 22.27
C PHE A 165 15.00 20.05 21.26
N GLY A 166 13.89 20.68 21.60
CA GLY A 166 13.23 21.66 20.73
C GLY A 166 12.71 21.11 19.40
N GLY A 167 12.38 19.81 19.30
CA GLY A 167 11.90 19.19 18.07
C GLY A 167 12.98 18.87 17.03
N LEU A 168 14.26 19.03 17.37
CA LEU A 168 15.42 18.69 16.55
C LEU A 168 16.05 17.37 17.04
N THR A 169 16.36 16.48 16.11
CA THR A 169 17.10 15.25 16.41
C THR A 169 18.56 15.57 16.70
N GLN A 170 19.26 14.71 17.45
CA GLN A 170 20.69 14.86 17.71
C GLN A 170 21.54 14.97 16.44
N ARG A 171 21.12 14.26 15.38
CA ARG A 171 21.75 14.34 14.06
C ARG A 171 21.57 15.72 13.42
N GLU A 172 20.38 16.28 13.47
CA GLU A 172 20.09 17.62 12.94
C GLU A 172 20.86 18.69 13.73
N LEU A 173 20.96 18.54 15.05
CA LEU A 173 21.80 19.41 15.88
C LEU A 173 23.27 19.33 15.47
N THR A 174 23.80 18.14 15.20
CA THR A 174 25.17 17.98 14.72
C THR A 174 25.37 18.66 13.37
N VAL A 175 24.44 18.49 12.41
CA VAL A 175 24.49 19.19 11.13
C VAL A 175 24.47 20.70 11.30
N LEU A 176 23.59 21.23 12.16
CA LEU A 176 23.48 22.67 12.42
C LEU A 176 24.73 23.24 13.08
N ARG A 177 25.38 22.51 14.01
CA ARG A 177 26.67 22.90 14.60
C ARG A 177 27.76 23.01 13.54
N LEU A 178 27.89 22.00 12.69
CA LEU A 178 28.89 22.01 11.62
C LEU A 178 28.63 23.14 10.60
N ILE A 179 27.36 23.47 10.32
CA ILE A 179 27.03 24.65 9.49
C ILE A 179 27.43 25.94 10.23
N ALA A 180 27.18 26.04 11.52
CA ALA A 180 27.56 27.21 12.34
C ALA A 180 29.09 27.39 12.39
N GLU A 181 29.84 26.31 12.38
CA GLU A 181 31.31 26.28 12.29
C GLU A 181 31.85 26.60 10.88
N GLY A 182 30.96 26.76 9.89
CA GLY A 182 31.33 27.16 8.54
C GLY A 182 31.57 26.06 7.53
N TYR A 183 31.35 24.78 7.90
CA TYR A 183 31.56 23.64 6.99
C TYR A 183 30.58 23.65 5.83
N SER A 184 31.08 23.31 4.66
CA SER A 184 30.28 23.07 3.45
C SER A 184 29.49 21.75 3.54
N THR A 185 28.48 21.59 2.72
CA THR A 185 27.66 20.38 2.70
C THR A 185 28.48 19.11 2.36
N SER A 186 29.53 19.25 1.51
CA SER A 186 30.42 18.14 1.16
C SER A 186 31.31 17.73 2.33
N GLU A 187 31.86 18.70 3.07
CA GLU A 187 32.68 18.45 4.28
C GLU A 187 31.84 17.82 5.39
N ILE A 188 30.60 18.28 5.59
CA ILE A 188 29.66 17.70 6.55
C ILE A 188 29.34 16.25 6.15
N ALA A 189 29.09 16.01 4.88
CA ALA A 189 28.80 14.66 4.37
C ALA A 189 29.97 13.69 4.64
N THR A 190 31.19 14.13 4.37
CA THR A 190 32.41 13.34 4.64
C THR A 190 32.59 13.07 6.14
N ARG A 191 32.45 14.10 7.01
CA ARG A 191 32.60 13.96 8.46
C ARG A 191 31.57 13.05 9.11
N MET A 192 30.35 13.06 8.59
CA MET A 192 29.25 12.28 9.13
C MET A 192 29.08 10.93 8.44
N ALA A 193 29.94 10.57 7.47
CA ALA A 193 29.84 9.37 6.64
C ALA A 193 28.51 9.21 5.90
N TYR A 194 27.99 10.32 5.34
CA TYR A 194 26.79 10.36 4.53
C TYR A 194 27.06 10.89 3.13
N SER A 195 26.09 10.72 2.20
CA SER A 195 26.16 11.38 0.90
C SER A 195 25.78 12.86 1.03
N GLU A 196 26.33 13.73 0.16
CA GLU A 196 25.93 15.14 0.11
C GLU A 196 24.41 15.32 -0.08
N ARG A 197 23.81 14.46 -0.91
CA ARG A 197 22.37 14.44 -1.15
C ARG A 197 21.60 14.20 0.15
N THR A 198 22.07 13.29 0.99
CA THR A 198 21.46 13.00 2.29
C THR A 198 21.51 14.22 3.22
N ILE A 199 22.64 14.93 3.26
CA ILE A 199 22.78 16.15 4.08
C ILE A 199 21.91 17.29 3.54
N LYS A 200 21.88 17.48 2.20
CA LYS A 200 21.01 18.48 1.55
C LYS A 200 19.53 18.23 1.88
N ASN A 201 19.07 16.97 1.77
CA ASN A 201 17.69 16.61 2.11
C ASN A 201 17.39 16.85 3.60
N SER A 202 18.30 16.47 4.50
CA SER A 202 18.12 16.70 5.95
C SER A 202 17.98 18.19 6.28
N ILE A 203 18.78 19.07 5.66
CA ILE A 203 18.68 20.52 5.81
C ILE A 203 17.37 21.05 5.22
N HIS A 204 16.96 20.54 4.05
CA HIS A 204 15.72 20.94 3.41
C HIS A 204 14.49 20.59 4.25
N ASP A 205 14.44 19.34 4.75
CA ASP A 205 13.36 18.83 5.60
C ASP A 205 13.24 19.65 6.90
N LEU A 206 14.38 20.00 7.50
CA LEU A 206 14.45 20.83 8.70
C LEU A 206 13.92 22.24 8.41
N VAL A 207 14.40 22.89 7.35
CA VAL A 207 13.97 24.23 6.94
C VAL A 207 12.47 24.26 6.67
N SER A 208 11.94 23.24 5.98
CA SER A 208 10.51 23.12 5.66
C SER A 208 9.66 22.87 6.91
N ARG A 209 10.08 21.95 7.80
CA ARG A 209 9.36 21.60 9.03
C ARG A 209 9.20 22.74 10.01
N PHE A 210 10.24 23.59 10.13
CA PHE A 210 10.20 24.76 11.01
C PHE A 210 9.81 26.06 10.30
N HIS A 211 9.34 25.98 9.03
CA HIS A 211 8.96 27.12 8.20
C HIS A 211 10.04 28.21 8.11
N LEU A 212 11.29 27.79 7.99
CA LEU A 212 12.44 28.68 7.88
C LEU A 212 12.73 29.02 6.42
N ARG A 213 13.44 30.12 6.16
CA ARG A 213 13.71 30.58 4.78
C ARG A 213 14.95 29.93 4.16
N ASN A 214 15.93 29.58 4.97
CA ASN A 214 17.20 29.01 4.52
C ASN A 214 18.01 28.39 5.69
N ARG A 215 19.13 27.75 5.33
CA ARG A 215 20.03 27.08 6.29
C ARG A 215 20.59 28.02 7.36
N THR A 216 20.85 29.29 7.01
CA THR A 216 21.38 30.31 7.96
C THR A 216 20.33 30.63 9.02
N GLN A 217 19.08 30.72 8.62
CA GLN A 217 17.97 30.92 9.58
C GLN A 217 17.78 29.70 10.49
N ALA A 218 18.06 28.51 9.98
CA ALA A 218 18.00 27.25 10.78
C ALA A 218 19.08 27.28 11.88
N VAL A 219 20.29 27.70 11.58
CA VAL A 219 21.35 27.92 12.58
C VAL A 219 20.94 29.00 13.60
N ALA A 220 20.49 30.14 13.14
CA ALA A 220 20.04 31.23 14.03
C ALA A 220 18.87 30.80 14.93
N PHE A 221 17.98 29.98 14.45
CA PHE A 221 16.91 29.35 15.23
C PHE A 221 17.48 28.48 16.36
N ALA A 222 18.40 27.57 16.02
CA ALA A 222 19.00 26.62 16.98
C ALA A 222 19.81 27.39 18.07
N VAL A 223 20.57 28.41 17.67
CA VAL A 223 21.28 29.29 18.63
C VAL A 223 20.31 29.99 19.57
N ARG A 224 19.23 30.60 19.04
CA ARG A 224 18.25 31.33 19.89
C ARG A 224 17.51 30.39 20.86
N GLN A 225 17.35 29.12 20.51
CA GLN A 225 16.75 28.12 21.38
C GLN A 225 17.76 27.49 22.36
N GLY A 226 19.02 27.89 22.32
CA GLY A 226 20.08 27.34 23.18
C GLY A 226 20.41 25.87 22.87
N LEU A 227 20.20 25.43 21.63
CA LEU A 227 20.40 24.07 21.22
C LEU A 227 21.82 23.80 20.68
N ILE A 228 22.47 24.86 20.19
CA ILE A 228 23.86 24.83 19.68
C ILE A 228 24.58 26.12 20.13
#